data_56342a7c7dfa39817569e8e1871a0924
#
_entry.id   56342a7c7dfa39817569e8e1871a0924
#
_cell.length_a   1.000
_cell.length_b   1.000
_cell.length_c   1.000
_cell.angle_alpha   90.00
_cell.angle_beta   90.00
_cell.angle_gamma   90.00
#
_symmetry.space_group_name_H-M   'P 1'
#
loop_
_entity.id
_entity.type
_entity.pdbx_description
1 polymer ?
#
loop_
_entity_poly.entity_id
_entity_poly.type
_entity_poly.pdbx_seq_one_letter_code
_entity_poly.pdbx_strand_id
1 'polypeptide(L)'
;MNFWDQYKTITCYYAMLTKSVCDKFNLTQMEYAILMFLHNNPQYNTAADIVRERKSTKSHVSTTLKLLEDNGLVMKKQRADNKKRIEIVLLEPAQEIIQAGLNVQKEFIQNMFQGLTEEEMAIWKNIFVKMCNNAEKCLQDR
;
A
#
# COMPACT_ATOMS: atom_id res chain seq x y z
N MET A 1 -18.40 -1.12 -22.59
CA MET A 1 -17.58 -1.71 -21.52
C MET A 1 -18.26 -1.42 -20.18
N ASN A 2 -18.42 -2.41 -19.36
CA ASN A 2 -19.08 -2.23 -18.06
C ASN A 2 -18.07 -1.78 -16.98
N PHE A 3 -18.59 -1.46 -15.80
CA PHE A 3 -17.79 -0.97 -14.68
C PHE A 3 -16.63 -1.90 -14.32
N TRP A 4 -16.87 -3.21 -14.32
CA TRP A 4 -15.85 -4.19 -13.93
C TRP A 4 -14.66 -4.21 -14.89
N ASP A 5 -14.93 -4.12 -16.16
CA ASP A 5 -13.89 -4.08 -17.19
C ASP A 5 -13.13 -2.77 -17.16
N GLN A 6 -13.82 -1.66 -16.90
CA GLN A 6 -13.19 -0.34 -16.74
C GLN A 6 -12.28 -0.31 -15.52
N TYR A 7 -12.75 -0.84 -14.40
CA TYR A 7 -11.97 -0.97 -13.18
C TYR A 7 -10.71 -1.81 -13.43
N LYS A 8 -10.85 -2.92 -14.15
CA LYS A 8 -9.73 -3.79 -14.51
C LYS A 8 -8.69 -3.04 -15.34
N THR A 9 -9.10 -2.19 -16.25
CA THR A 9 -8.17 -1.38 -17.06
C THR A 9 -7.31 -0.48 -16.18
N ILE A 10 -7.92 0.20 -15.22
CA ILE A 10 -7.21 1.09 -14.30
C ILE A 10 -6.22 0.31 -13.44
N THR A 11 -6.65 -0.81 -12.86
CA THR A 11 -5.78 -1.62 -12.00
C THR A 11 -4.65 -2.29 -12.78
N CYS A 12 -4.87 -2.66 -14.04
CA CYS A 12 -3.82 -3.20 -14.91
C CYS A 12 -2.72 -2.17 -15.16
N TYR A 13 -3.09 -0.92 -15.39
CA TYR A 13 -2.10 0.14 -15.57
C TYR A 13 -1.25 0.33 -14.31
N TYR A 14 -1.90 0.39 -13.15
CA TYR A 14 -1.17 0.51 -11.88
C TYR A 14 -0.24 -0.68 -11.66
N ALA A 15 -0.73 -1.89 -11.93
CA ALA A 15 0.07 -3.12 -11.79
C ALA A 15 1.31 -3.10 -12.71
N MET A 16 1.18 -2.57 -13.92
CA MET A 16 2.30 -2.41 -14.84
C MET A 16 3.37 -1.49 -14.26
N LEU A 17 2.97 -0.35 -13.70
CA LEU A 17 3.89 0.61 -13.10
C LEU A 17 4.61 0.01 -11.88
N THR A 18 3.87 -0.65 -11.00
CA THR A 18 4.45 -1.26 -9.79
C THR A 18 5.36 -2.43 -10.11
N LYS A 19 5.04 -3.20 -11.17
CA LYS A 19 5.87 -4.32 -11.62
C LYS A 19 7.28 -3.85 -11.99
N SER A 20 7.42 -2.67 -12.58
CA SER A 20 8.73 -2.14 -12.95
C SER A 20 9.62 -1.93 -11.71
N VAL A 21 9.04 -1.48 -10.60
CA VAL A 21 9.76 -1.32 -9.34
C VAL A 21 10.11 -2.69 -8.74
N CYS A 22 9.15 -3.61 -8.71
CA CYS A 22 9.37 -4.96 -8.20
C CYS A 22 10.49 -5.68 -8.95
N ASP A 23 10.50 -5.58 -10.28
CA ASP A 23 11.51 -6.20 -11.11
C ASP A 23 12.90 -5.58 -10.88
N LYS A 24 12.95 -4.26 -10.74
CA LYS A 24 14.22 -3.54 -10.50
C LYS A 24 14.87 -3.95 -9.18
N PHE A 25 14.08 -4.12 -8.14
CA PHE A 25 14.59 -4.40 -6.79
C PHE A 25 14.42 -5.86 -6.37
N ASN A 26 13.97 -6.72 -7.28
CA ASN A 26 13.75 -8.15 -7.02
C ASN A 26 12.81 -8.38 -5.84
N LEU A 27 11.66 -7.71 -5.86
CA LEU A 27 10.64 -7.80 -4.82
C LEU A 27 9.38 -8.51 -5.34
N THR A 28 8.68 -9.16 -4.43
CA THR A 28 7.30 -9.57 -4.68
C THR A 28 6.38 -8.35 -4.60
N GLN A 29 5.19 -8.45 -5.18
CA GLN A 29 4.19 -7.39 -5.07
C GLN A 29 3.82 -7.11 -3.62
N MET A 30 3.73 -8.15 -2.79
CA MET A 30 3.39 -7.99 -1.37
C MET A 30 4.51 -7.30 -0.59
N GLU A 31 5.77 -7.62 -0.88
CA GLU A 31 6.90 -6.91 -0.27
C GLU A 31 6.85 -5.42 -0.59
N TYR A 32 6.67 -5.09 -1.86
CA TYR A 32 6.53 -3.72 -2.31
C TYR A 32 5.34 -3.02 -1.63
N ALA A 33 4.19 -3.68 -1.61
CA ALA A 33 2.97 -3.11 -1.04
C ALA A 33 3.12 -2.80 0.45
N ILE A 34 3.78 -3.68 1.21
CA ILE A 34 4.01 -3.47 2.64
C ILE A 34 4.96 -2.30 2.88
N LEU A 35 6.05 -2.19 2.10
CA LEU A 35 6.97 -1.07 2.23
C LEU A 35 6.27 0.27 2.00
N MET A 36 5.46 0.35 0.94
CA MET A 36 4.72 1.57 0.62
C MET A 36 3.64 1.87 1.67
N PHE A 37 2.96 0.83 2.16
CA PHE A 37 1.96 0.98 3.23
C PHE A 37 2.59 1.56 4.50
N LEU A 38 3.72 1.02 4.93
CA LEU A 38 4.41 1.51 6.13
C LEU A 38 4.87 2.97 5.98
N HIS A 39 5.34 3.32 4.79
CA HIS A 39 5.75 4.70 4.52
C HIS A 39 4.55 5.66 4.52
N ASN A 40 3.47 5.29 3.84
CA ASN A 40 2.30 6.15 3.67
C ASN A 40 1.41 6.22 4.92
N ASN A 41 1.53 5.24 5.82
CA ASN A 41 0.68 5.13 7.01
C ASN A 41 1.53 4.87 8.26
N PRO A 42 2.38 5.83 8.66
CA PRO A 42 3.30 5.61 9.78
C PRO A 42 2.61 5.30 11.11
N GLN A 43 1.32 5.64 11.25
CA GLN A 43 0.54 5.32 12.44
C GLN A 43 0.15 3.84 12.52
N TYR A 44 0.21 3.10 11.39
CA TYR A 44 -0.17 1.68 11.32
C TYR A 44 1.07 0.82 11.10
N ASN A 45 1.89 0.69 12.13
CA ASN A 45 3.22 0.11 12.01
C ASN A 45 3.41 -1.24 12.72
N THR A 46 2.33 -1.97 12.99
CA THR A 46 2.41 -3.34 13.52
C THR A 46 1.94 -4.35 12.49
N ALA A 47 2.32 -5.62 12.66
CA ALA A 47 1.84 -6.69 11.79
C ALA A 47 0.31 -6.76 11.79
N ALA A 48 -0.32 -6.61 12.98
CA ALA A 48 -1.78 -6.61 13.10
C ALA A 48 -2.41 -5.44 12.33
N ASP A 49 -1.80 -4.26 12.36
CA ASP A 49 -2.27 -3.11 11.59
C ASP A 49 -2.24 -3.41 10.09
N ILE A 50 -1.16 -4.00 9.60
CA ILE A 50 -1.01 -4.34 8.17
C ILE A 50 -2.09 -5.35 7.75
N VAL A 51 -2.30 -6.40 8.55
CA VAL A 51 -3.34 -7.40 8.29
C VAL A 51 -4.71 -6.74 8.16
N ARG A 52 -5.06 -5.91 9.14
CA ARG A 52 -6.38 -5.26 9.20
C ARG A 52 -6.56 -4.25 8.08
N GLU A 53 -5.64 -3.30 7.93
CA GLU A 53 -5.79 -2.19 7.00
C GLU A 53 -5.61 -2.62 5.54
N ARG A 54 -4.73 -3.59 5.29
CA ARG A 54 -4.49 -4.12 3.94
C ARG A 54 -5.46 -5.24 3.56
N LYS A 55 -6.34 -5.66 4.48
CA LYS A 55 -7.27 -6.77 4.24
C LYS A 55 -6.54 -8.04 3.79
N SER A 56 -5.39 -8.30 4.40
CA SER A 56 -4.51 -9.44 4.06
C SER A 56 -4.59 -10.51 5.12
N THR A 57 -4.13 -11.72 4.79
CA THR A 57 -4.08 -12.80 5.78
C THR A 57 -2.88 -12.61 6.71
N LYS A 58 -3.01 -13.09 7.95
CA LYS A 58 -1.93 -13.07 8.94
C LYS A 58 -0.71 -13.82 8.43
N SER A 59 -0.91 -14.98 7.81
CA SER A 59 0.16 -15.81 7.28
C SER A 59 0.95 -15.10 6.19
N HIS A 60 0.25 -14.47 5.24
CA HIS A 60 0.90 -13.77 4.13
C HIS A 60 1.72 -12.57 4.64
N VAL A 61 1.16 -11.78 5.56
CA VAL A 61 1.86 -10.64 6.15
C VAL A 61 3.10 -11.11 6.92
N SER A 62 2.96 -12.13 7.76
CA SER A 62 4.06 -12.66 8.57
C SER A 62 5.21 -13.16 7.71
N THR A 63 4.91 -13.95 6.67
CA THR A 63 5.92 -14.47 5.75
C THR A 63 6.64 -13.32 5.02
N THR A 64 5.88 -12.34 4.55
CA THR A 64 6.45 -11.21 3.81
C THR A 64 7.32 -10.32 4.71
N LEU A 65 6.89 -10.05 5.94
CA LEU A 65 7.69 -9.28 6.90
C LEU A 65 9.01 -9.97 7.21
N LYS A 66 9.01 -11.31 7.30
CA LYS A 66 10.25 -12.06 7.51
C LYS A 66 11.20 -11.89 6.33
N LEU A 67 10.69 -11.94 5.10
CA LEU A 67 11.51 -11.72 3.90
C LEU A 67 12.11 -10.31 3.89
N LEU A 68 11.30 -9.30 4.23
CA LEU A 68 11.76 -7.92 4.30
C LEU A 68 12.84 -7.73 5.39
N GLU A 69 12.65 -8.39 6.53
CA GLU A 69 13.62 -8.36 7.63
C GLU A 69 14.93 -9.05 7.23
N ASP A 70 14.83 -10.24 6.61
CA ASP A 70 16.01 -10.99 6.15
C ASP A 70 16.81 -10.21 5.11
N ASN A 71 16.15 -9.39 4.30
CA ASN A 71 16.80 -8.56 3.29
C ASN A 71 17.25 -7.18 3.80
N GLY A 72 17.12 -6.93 5.09
CA GLY A 72 17.57 -5.70 5.71
C GLY A 72 16.77 -4.45 5.36
N LEU A 73 15.52 -4.61 4.96
CA LEU A 73 14.64 -3.50 4.56
C LEU A 73 13.79 -2.99 5.70
N VAL A 74 13.47 -3.87 6.66
CA VAL A 74 12.72 -3.52 7.87
C VAL A 74 13.37 -4.19 9.08
N MET A 75 13.05 -3.69 10.27
CA MET A 75 13.37 -4.36 11.52
C MET A 75 12.17 -4.31 12.45
N LYS A 76 12.11 -5.27 13.35
CA LYS A 76 11.13 -5.29 14.43
C LYS A 76 11.72 -4.60 15.63
N LYS A 77 10.96 -3.70 16.23
CA LYS A 77 11.37 -2.95 17.42
C LYS A 77 10.32 -3.06 18.50
N GLN A 78 10.71 -3.58 19.67
CA GLN A 78 9.83 -3.64 20.82
C GLN A 78 9.84 -2.29 21.53
N ARG A 79 8.64 -1.77 21.85
CA ARG A 79 8.54 -0.50 22.58
C ARG A 79 8.94 -0.67 24.04
N ALA A 80 9.66 0.31 24.58
CA ALA A 80 10.09 0.32 25.98
C ALA A 80 8.89 0.42 26.93
N ASP A 81 7.84 1.14 26.53
CA ASP A 81 6.63 1.37 27.34
C ASP A 81 5.57 0.27 27.16
N ASN A 82 5.69 -0.58 26.14
CA ASN A 82 4.75 -1.67 25.88
C ASN A 82 5.47 -2.81 25.18
N LYS A 83 5.93 -3.79 25.95
CA LYS A 83 6.68 -4.94 25.43
C LYS A 83 5.87 -5.86 24.52
N LYS A 84 4.53 -5.77 24.56
CA LYS A 84 3.64 -6.55 23.69
C LYS A 84 3.48 -5.92 22.31
N ARG A 85 3.81 -4.64 22.19
CA ARG A 85 3.71 -3.93 20.92
C ARG A 85 5.05 -3.99 20.18
N ILE A 86 5.05 -4.69 19.05
CA ILE A 86 6.22 -4.79 18.19
C ILE A 86 5.97 -3.93 16.97
N GLU A 87 6.76 -2.89 16.82
CA GLU A 87 6.69 -1.97 15.68
C GLU A 87 7.60 -2.44 14.56
N ILE A 88 7.15 -2.24 13.33
CA ILE A 88 7.94 -2.50 12.13
C ILE A 88 8.54 -1.17 11.71
N VAL A 89 9.87 -1.13 11.63
CA VAL A 89 10.62 0.09 11.30
C VAL A 89 11.28 -0.07 9.95
N LEU A 90 11.05 0.91 9.05
CA LEU A 90 11.71 0.94 7.75
C LEU A 90 13.19 1.29 7.95
N LEU A 91 14.06 0.53 7.31
CA LEU A 91 15.50 0.75 7.36
C LEU A 91 15.97 1.57 6.16
N GLU A 92 17.16 2.14 6.29
CA GLU A 92 17.70 3.05 5.27
C GLU A 92 17.73 2.43 3.85
N PRO A 93 18.13 1.16 3.65
CA PRO A 93 18.12 0.58 2.30
C PRO A 93 16.75 0.53 1.63
N ALA A 94 15.64 0.60 2.39
CA ALA A 94 14.30 0.65 1.84
C ALA A 94 13.97 1.99 1.18
N GLN A 95 14.70 3.05 1.50
CA GLN A 95 14.37 4.41 1.04
C GLN A 95 14.44 4.55 -0.48
N GLU A 96 15.38 3.89 -1.13
CA GLU A 96 15.49 3.89 -2.59
C GLU A 96 14.26 3.24 -3.25
N ILE A 97 13.80 2.15 -2.67
CA ILE A 97 12.59 1.44 -3.15
C ILE A 97 11.35 2.31 -2.95
N ILE A 98 11.24 2.91 -1.77
CA ILE A 98 10.13 3.80 -1.42
C ILE A 98 10.10 4.99 -2.37
N GLN A 99 11.25 5.59 -2.65
CA GLN A 99 11.31 6.72 -3.58
C GLN A 99 10.84 6.32 -4.99
N ALA A 100 11.25 5.15 -5.46
CA ALA A 100 10.77 4.63 -6.75
C ALA A 100 9.25 4.41 -6.72
N GLY A 101 8.72 3.89 -5.61
CA GLY A 101 7.28 3.72 -5.42
C GLY A 101 6.51 5.03 -5.39
N LEU A 102 7.04 6.05 -4.73
CA LEU A 102 6.42 7.38 -4.72
C LEU A 102 6.38 7.98 -6.12
N ASN A 103 7.43 7.78 -6.91
CA ASN A 103 7.47 8.23 -8.30
C ASN A 103 6.39 7.53 -9.14
N VAL A 104 6.20 6.23 -8.93
CA VAL A 104 5.15 5.45 -9.60
C VAL A 104 3.77 5.95 -9.22
N GLN A 105 3.52 6.21 -7.94
CA GLN A 105 2.24 6.72 -7.47
C GLN A 105 1.95 8.10 -8.07
N LYS A 106 2.94 8.96 -8.14
CA LYS A 106 2.81 10.29 -8.75
C LYS A 106 2.49 10.18 -10.25
N GLU A 107 3.20 9.32 -10.96
CA GLU A 107 2.97 9.08 -12.40
C GLU A 107 1.55 8.56 -12.64
N PHE A 108 1.12 7.59 -11.85
CA PHE A 108 -0.22 7.03 -11.94
C PHE A 108 -1.28 8.12 -11.76
N ILE A 109 -1.16 8.93 -10.72
CA ILE A 109 -2.12 10.00 -10.42
C ILE A 109 -2.13 11.03 -11.55
N GLN A 110 -0.97 11.48 -12.01
CA GLN A 110 -0.88 12.45 -13.10
C GLN A 110 -1.59 11.95 -14.37
N ASN A 111 -1.38 10.69 -14.71
CA ASN A 111 -1.97 10.11 -15.93
C ASN A 111 -3.47 9.83 -15.76
N MET A 112 -3.90 9.37 -14.58
CA MET A 112 -5.32 9.09 -14.35
C MET A 112 -6.18 10.34 -14.31
N PHE A 113 -5.64 11.44 -13.80
CA PHE A 113 -6.39 12.69 -13.67
C PHE A 113 -6.12 13.67 -14.82
N GLN A 114 -5.41 13.23 -15.86
CA GLN A 114 -5.16 14.06 -17.03
C GLN A 114 -6.50 14.46 -17.68
N GLY A 115 -6.68 15.76 -17.91
CA GLY A 115 -7.91 16.27 -18.51
C GLY A 115 -9.03 16.58 -17.53
N LEU A 116 -8.87 16.24 -16.25
CA LEU A 116 -9.84 16.59 -15.21
C LEU A 116 -9.53 17.97 -14.63
N THR A 117 -10.59 18.74 -14.35
CA THR A 117 -10.45 20.02 -13.64
C THR A 117 -10.23 19.77 -12.15
N GLU A 118 -9.76 20.78 -11.42
CA GLU A 118 -9.62 20.71 -9.96
C GLU A 118 -10.96 20.41 -9.29
N GLU A 119 -12.04 20.99 -9.81
CA GLU A 119 -13.41 20.75 -9.31
C GLU A 119 -13.81 19.29 -9.50
N GLU A 120 -13.58 18.74 -10.69
CA GLU A 120 -13.86 17.33 -10.97
C GLU A 120 -13.07 16.40 -10.06
N MET A 121 -11.79 16.70 -9.81
CA MET A 121 -10.96 15.92 -8.90
C MET A 121 -11.48 15.95 -7.47
N ALA A 122 -11.93 17.12 -7.00
CA ALA A 122 -12.50 17.27 -5.65
C ALA A 122 -13.80 16.46 -5.51
N ILE A 123 -14.65 16.49 -6.52
CA ILE A 123 -15.90 15.72 -6.57
C ILE A 123 -15.57 14.22 -6.55
N TRP A 124 -14.63 13.80 -7.37
CA TRP A 124 -14.23 12.39 -7.42
C TRP A 124 -13.72 11.90 -6.06
N LYS A 125 -12.84 12.66 -5.40
CA LYS A 125 -12.31 12.29 -4.09
C LYS A 125 -13.43 12.12 -3.06
N ASN A 126 -14.39 13.05 -3.05
CA ASN A 126 -15.53 13.01 -2.14
C ASN A 126 -16.38 11.75 -2.37
N ILE A 127 -16.68 11.45 -3.63
CA ILE A 127 -17.47 10.26 -3.99
C ILE A 127 -16.69 8.99 -3.61
N PHE A 128 -15.41 8.94 -3.92
CA PHE A 128 -14.58 7.76 -3.66
C PHE A 128 -14.50 7.44 -2.17
N VAL A 129 -14.33 8.47 -1.32
CA VAL A 129 -14.32 8.28 0.13
C VAL A 129 -15.65 7.71 0.62
N LYS A 130 -16.78 8.20 0.11
CA LYS A 130 -18.10 7.67 0.46
C LYS A 130 -18.24 6.20 0.07
N MET A 131 -17.76 5.84 -1.12
CA MET A 131 -17.78 4.45 -1.59
C MET A 131 -16.92 3.55 -0.68
N CYS A 132 -15.74 4.00 -0.31
CA CYS A 132 -14.86 3.25 0.59
C CYS A 132 -15.50 3.04 1.97
N ASN A 133 -16.13 4.09 2.51
CA ASN A 133 -16.82 4.00 3.79
C ASN A 133 -18.00 3.00 3.73
N ASN A 134 -18.73 2.98 2.64
CA ASN A 134 -19.80 2.00 2.45
C ASN A 134 -19.25 0.58 2.39
N ALA A 135 -18.14 0.38 1.67
CA ALA A 135 -17.50 -0.93 1.58
C ALA A 135 -16.99 -1.40 2.95
N GLU A 136 -16.40 -0.51 3.75
CA GLU A 136 -15.95 -0.82 5.11
C GLU A 136 -17.11 -1.29 5.99
N LYS A 137 -18.26 -0.61 5.93
CA LYS A 137 -19.46 -1.03 6.68
C LYS A 137 -19.90 -2.43 6.27
N CYS A 138 -19.93 -2.70 4.97
CA CYS A 138 -20.33 -4.01 4.46
C CYS A 138 -19.37 -5.12 4.92
N LEU A 139 -18.08 -4.83 5.00
CA LEU A 139 -17.08 -5.78 5.49
C LEU A 139 -17.23 -6.04 6.99
N GLN A 140 -17.55 -5.01 7.79
CA GLN A 140 -17.75 -5.14 9.23
C GLN A 140 -19.02 -5.93 9.56
N ASP A 141 -20.04 -5.88 8.73
CA ASP A 141 -21.32 -6.56 8.94
C ASP A 141 -21.29 -8.07 8.61
N ARG A 142 -20.13 -8.60 8.25
CA ARG A 142 -19.98 -10.00 7.88
C ARG A 142 -19.35 -10.87 8.95
#